data_24be5e5a7e7b41b18323d5c49e06d5d2
#
_entry.id   24be5e5a7e7b41b18323d5c49e06d5d2
#
_cell.length_a   1.000
_cell.length_b   1.000
_cell.length_c   1.000
_cell.angle_alpha   90.00
_cell.angle_beta   90.00
_cell.angle_gamma   90.00
#
_symmetry.space_group_name_H-M   'P 1'
#
loop_
_entity.id
_entity.type
_entity.pdbx_description
1 polymer ?
#
loop_
_entity_poly.entity_id
_entity_poly.type
_entity_poly.pdbx_seq_one_letter_code
_entity_poly.pdbx_strand_id
1 'polypeptide(L)'
;MRFVIDNSVSMRWFFGDGKPKDLAYAAEVLDAMRNGSALVPVTWGLEVANVIARAEAKGLVTEARSEVFLGMLEEVDIEVDEATFSRTLSDTLQLARRYRLSAYDASYLELALREGIPMATLDEDLQKAARKAGVK
;
A
#
# COMPACT_ATOMS: atom_id res chain seq x y z
N MET A 1 -11.64 -5.78 -11.21
CA MET A 1 -10.19 -6.06 -11.15
C MET A 1 -9.71 -6.03 -9.71
N ARG A 2 -8.81 -6.92 -9.35
CA ARG A 2 -8.27 -7.03 -8.00
C ARG A 2 -6.76 -6.79 -8.04
N PHE A 3 -6.23 -6.01 -7.13
CA PHE A 3 -4.80 -5.67 -7.10
C PHE A 3 -4.33 -5.36 -5.68
N VAL A 4 -3.02 -5.49 -5.45
CA VAL A 4 -2.42 -5.09 -4.18
C VAL A 4 -2.10 -3.61 -4.23
N ILE A 5 -2.40 -2.89 -3.14
CA ILE A 5 -2.09 -1.47 -3.03
C ILE A 5 -1.11 -1.24 -1.89
N ASP A 6 -0.02 -0.56 -2.18
CA ASP A 6 0.98 -0.18 -1.20
C ASP A 6 0.59 1.14 -0.53
N ASN A 7 1.04 1.32 0.71
CA ASN A 7 0.77 2.51 1.49
C ASN A 7 1.23 3.80 0.81
N SER A 8 2.29 3.76 0.00
CA SER A 8 2.77 4.94 -0.74
C SER A 8 1.69 5.54 -1.64
N VAL A 9 0.84 4.72 -2.23
CA VAL A 9 -0.29 5.17 -3.04
C VAL A 9 -1.41 5.72 -2.16
N SER A 10 -1.79 5.00 -1.11
CA SER A 10 -2.87 5.42 -0.19
C SER A 10 -2.59 6.78 0.42
N MET A 11 -1.34 7.06 0.77
CA MET A 11 -0.98 8.33 1.39
C MET A 11 -1.08 9.51 0.43
N ARG A 12 -0.99 9.27 -0.88
CA ARG A 12 -1.23 10.34 -1.87
C ARG A 12 -2.71 10.74 -1.94
N TRP A 13 -3.60 9.88 -1.52
CA TRP A 13 -5.03 10.23 -1.42
C TRP A 13 -5.28 11.20 -0.25
N PHE A 14 -4.48 11.12 0.82
CA PHE A 14 -4.63 11.95 2.00
C PHE A 14 -3.84 13.25 1.88
N PHE A 15 -2.55 13.13 1.51
CA PHE A 15 -1.66 14.28 1.36
C PHE A 15 -1.62 14.71 -0.11
N GLY A 16 -1.95 15.96 -0.38
CA GLY A 16 -1.88 16.50 -1.74
C GLY A 16 -0.48 16.93 -2.15
N ASP A 17 0.56 16.45 -1.47
CA ASP A 17 1.95 16.77 -1.77
C ASP A 17 2.59 15.72 -2.67
N GLY A 18 3.78 16.02 -3.15
CA GLY A 18 4.54 15.12 -4.01
C GLY A 18 4.52 15.56 -5.47
N LYS A 19 5.11 14.73 -6.32
CA LYS A 19 5.22 15.02 -7.76
C LYS A 19 3.87 14.90 -8.45
N PRO A 20 3.55 15.79 -9.41
CA PRO A 20 2.27 15.72 -10.14
C PRO A 20 1.99 14.34 -10.75
N LYS A 21 3.00 13.66 -11.29
CA LYS A 21 2.81 12.33 -11.87
C LYS A 21 2.43 11.28 -10.83
N ASP A 22 2.95 11.41 -9.60
CA ASP A 22 2.64 10.49 -8.51
C ASP A 22 1.21 10.69 -8.04
N LEU A 23 0.77 11.95 -7.94
CA LEU A 23 -0.62 12.29 -7.59
C LEU A 23 -1.58 11.79 -8.66
N ALA A 24 -1.21 11.93 -9.94
CA ALA A 24 -2.03 11.45 -11.06
C ALA A 24 -2.14 9.92 -11.03
N TYR A 25 -1.06 9.22 -10.77
CA TYR A 25 -1.06 7.76 -10.66
C TYR A 25 -1.96 7.30 -9.50
N ALA A 26 -1.81 7.93 -8.33
CA ALA A 26 -2.63 7.59 -7.16
C ALA A 26 -4.12 7.84 -7.44
N ALA A 27 -4.45 8.91 -8.15
CA ALA A 27 -5.83 9.20 -8.55
C ALA A 27 -6.38 8.14 -9.52
N GLU A 28 -5.56 7.67 -10.46
CA GLU A 28 -5.96 6.59 -11.38
C GLU A 28 -6.23 5.29 -10.61
N VAL A 29 -5.41 4.98 -9.62
CA VAL A 29 -5.60 3.79 -8.78
C VAL A 29 -6.90 3.90 -8.00
N LEU A 30 -7.18 5.08 -7.42
CA LEU A 30 -8.44 5.30 -6.69
C LEU A 30 -9.65 5.16 -7.62
N ASP A 31 -9.55 5.69 -8.84
CA ASP A 31 -10.62 5.56 -9.83
C ASP A 31 -10.86 4.10 -10.21
N ALA A 32 -9.81 3.31 -10.34
CA ALA A 32 -9.91 1.88 -10.64
C ALA A 32 -10.66 1.12 -9.54
N MET A 33 -10.68 1.64 -8.32
CA MET A 33 -11.38 1.01 -7.20
C MET A 33 -12.91 1.14 -7.26
N ARG A 34 -13.43 1.94 -8.17
CA ARG A 34 -14.89 2.04 -8.35
C ARG A 34 -15.50 0.72 -8.81
N ASN A 35 -14.76 -0.02 -9.64
CA ASN A 35 -15.21 -1.30 -10.20
C ASN A 35 -14.26 -2.44 -9.85
N GLY A 36 -13.41 -2.22 -8.85
CA GLY A 36 -12.42 -3.19 -8.43
C GLY A 36 -12.25 -3.20 -6.93
N SER A 37 -11.34 -4.02 -6.47
CA SER A 37 -11.01 -4.12 -5.06
C SER A 37 -9.50 -4.17 -4.87
N ALA A 38 -9.03 -3.66 -3.74
CA ALA A 38 -7.63 -3.75 -3.35
C ALA A 38 -7.47 -4.78 -2.25
N LEU A 39 -6.32 -5.45 -2.26
CA LEU A 39 -5.93 -6.38 -1.23
C LEU A 39 -4.66 -5.82 -0.58
N VAL A 40 -4.58 -5.84 0.74
CA VAL A 40 -3.44 -5.31 1.49
C VAL A 40 -2.98 -6.31 2.54
N PRO A 41 -1.66 -6.35 2.83
CA PRO A 41 -1.18 -7.11 3.99
C PRO A 41 -1.61 -6.42 5.29
N VAL A 42 -1.57 -7.15 6.38
CA VAL A 42 -1.97 -6.62 7.70
C VAL A 42 -1.14 -5.40 8.11
N THR A 43 0.09 -5.28 7.60
CA THR A 43 0.99 -4.16 7.87
C THR A 43 0.46 -2.83 7.33
N TRP A 44 -0.37 -2.85 6.28
CA TRP A 44 -0.89 -1.63 5.67
C TRP A 44 -1.61 -0.73 6.67
N GLY A 45 -2.49 -1.31 7.49
CA GLY A 45 -3.22 -0.52 8.48
C GLY A 45 -2.31 0.15 9.50
N LEU A 46 -1.27 -0.57 9.94
CA LEU A 46 -0.29 -0.01 10.89
C LEU A 46 0.53 1.12 10.23
N GLU A 47 0.89 0.96 8.98
CA GLU A 47 1.63 2.00 8.25
C GLU A 47 0.78 3.26 8.08
N VAL A 48 -0.48 3.12 7.69
CA VAL A 48 -1.41 4.25 7.57
C VAL A 48 -1.56 4.96 8.91
N ALA A 49 -1.82 4.21 9.98
CA ALA A 49 -1.97 4.77 11.32
C ALA A 49 -0.71 5.51 11.77
N ASN A 50 0.45 4.96 11.49
CA ASN A 50 1.73 5.58 11.85
C ASN A 50 1.95 6.90 11.12
N VAL A 51 1.66 6.94 9.81
CA VAL A 51 1.81 8.18 9.03
C VAL A 51 0.86 9.27 9.53
N ILE A 52 -0.39 8.91 9.80
CA ILE A 52 -1.38 9.85 10.32
C ILE A 52 -0.96 10.39 11.69
N ALA A 53 -0.60 9.51 12.62
CA ALA A 53 -0.19 9.90 13.95
C ALA A 53 1.01 10.85 13.95
N ARG A 54 2.00 10.57 13.10
CA ARG A 54 3.18 11.43 12.95
C ARG A 54 2.84 12.78 12.35
N ALA A 55 1.98 12.81 11.34
CA ALA A 55 1.57 14.05 10.69
C ALA A 55 0.79 14.95 11.66
N GLU A 56 -0.08 14.37 12.47
CA GLU A 56 -0.83 15.10 13.50
C GLU A 56 0.12 15.64 14.57
N ALA A 57 1.06 14.83 15.04
CA ALA A 57 2.03 15.25 16.04
C ALA A 57 2.90 16.41 15.57
N LYS A 58 3.19 16.49 14.28
CA LYS A 58 3.97 17.58 13.67
C LYS A 58 3.11 18.79 13.29
N GLY A 59 1.80 18.72 13.51
CA GLY A 59 0.89 19.80 13.15
C GLY A 59 0.63 19.97 11.65
N LEU A 60 0.96 18.94 10.86
CA LEU A 60 0.76 18.98 9.40
C LEU A 60 -0.68 18.74 8.99
N VAL A 61 -1.43 18.01 9.79
CA VAL A 61 -2.85 17.75 9.58
C VAL A 61 -3.57 17.83 10.93
N THR A 62 -4.88 18.07 10.87
CA THR A 62 -5.73 18.06 12.08
C THR A 62 -6.36 16.67 12.23
N GLU A 63 -6.74 16.33 13.45
CA GLU A 63 -7.47 15.10 13.72
C GLU A 63 -8.79 15.06 12.95
N ALA A 64 -9.47 16.20 12.83
CA ALA A 64 -10.72 16.28 12.07
C ALA A 64 -10.52 15.90 10.60
N ARG A 65 -9.43 16.37 9.98
CA ARG A 65 -9.12 16.03 8.60
C ARG A 65 -8.78 14.53 8.45
N SER A 66 -8.06 13.98 9.41
CA SER A 66 -7.76 12.55 9.43
C SER A 66 -9.03 11.71 9.49
N GLU A 67 -10.00 12.12 10.31
CA GLU A 67 -11.27 11.40 10.43
C GLU A 67 -12.06 11.41 9.13
N VAL A 68 -12.01 12.51 8.36
CA VAL A 68 -12.64 12.57 7.04
C VAL A 68 -11.98 11.57 6.09
N PHE A 69 -10.65 11.51 6.10
CA PHE A 69 -9.91 10.55 5.27
C PHE A 69 -10.23 9.10 5.65
N LEU A 70 -10.25 8.79 6.95
CA LEU A 70 -10.58 7.44 7.42
C LEU A 70 -12.00 7.03 7.02
N GLY A 71 -12.94 7.98 7.06
CA GLY A 71 -14.30 7.74 6.57
C GLY A 71 -14.34 7.42 5.09
N MET A 72 -13.52 8.09 4.29
CA MET A 72 -13.39 7.81 2.86
C MET A 72 -12.82 6.41 2.61
N LEU A 73 -11.82 6.00 3.40
CA LEU A 73 -11.23 4.67 3.27
C LEU A 73 -12.24 3.56 3.55
N GLU A 74 -13.21 3.79 4.45
CA GLU A 74 -14.25 2.81 4.73
C GLU A 74 -15.19 2.58 3.55
N GLU A 75 -15.29 3.54 2.63
CA GLU A 75 -16.17 3.46 1.47
C GLU A 75 -15.52 2.78 0.26
N VAL A 76 -14.20 2.58 0.27
CA VAL A 76 -13.51 1.86 -0.80
C VAL A 76 -13.33 0.39 -0.40
N ASP A 77 -13.33 -0.49 -1.39
CA ASP A 77 -13.23 -1.92 -1.15
C ASP A 77 -11.75 -2.33 -0.96
N ILE A 78 -11.30 -2.24 0.28
CA ILE A 78 -9.95 -2.66 0.68
C ILE A 78 -10.09 -3.87 1.60
N GLU A 79 -9.58 -5.01 1.16
CA GLU A 79 -9.62 -6.26 1.90
C GLU A 79 -8.25 -6.54 2.51
N VAL A 80 -8.23 -6.94 3.78
CA VAL A 80 -6.98 -7.27 4.48
C VAL A 80 -6.71 -8.77 4.34
N ASP A 81 -5.48 -9.11 3.92
CA ASP A 81 -5.06 -10.49 3.80
C ASP A 81 -4.82 -11.11 5.18
N GLU A 82 -5.49 -12.21 5.47
CA GLU A 82 -5.38 -12.89 6.75
C GLU A 82 -4.16 -13.81 6.86
N ALA A 83 -3.52 -14.13 5.73
CA ALA A 83 -2.37 -15.03 5.70
C ALA A 83 -1.02 -14.31 5.79
N THR A 84 -0.98 -12.99 5.88
CA THR A 84 0.26 -12.21 5.95
C THR A 84 1.17 -12.68 7.06
N PHE A 85 0.62 -12.85 8.26
CA PHE A 85 1.42 -13.23 9.43
C PHE A 85 2.06 -14.61 9.25
N SER A 86 1.33 -15.58 8.74
CA SER A 86 1.84 -16.94 8.58
C SER A 86 2.96 -17.06 7.54
N ARG A 87 3.08 -16.06 6.64
CA ARG A 87 4.11 -16.02 5.60
C ARG A 87 5.33 -15.19 5.98
N THR A 88 5.25 -14.42 7.06
CA THR A 88 6.24 -13.41 7.41
C THR A 88 7.66 -13.97 7.57
N LEU A 89 7.82 -15.05 8.33
CA LEU A 89 9.13 -15.60 8.64
C LEU A 89 9.58 -16.69 7.64
N SER A 90 8.87 -16.86 6.55
CA SER A 90 9.22 -17.79 5.46
C SER A 90 9.32 -17.02 4.13
N ASP A 91 8.25 -17.01 3.35
CA ASP A 91 8.27 -16.42 2.00
C ASP A 91 8.60 -14.92 2.01
N THR A 92 8.02 -14.17 2.93
CA THR A 92 8.28 -12.73 3.05
C THR A 92 9.75 -12.46 3.37
N LEU A 93 10.31 -13.17 4.33
CA LEU A 93 11.72 -13.03 4.69
C LEU A 93 12.63 -13.35 3.51
N GLN A 94 12.32 -14.40 2.73
CA GLN A 94 13.12 -14.77 1.56
C GLN A 94 13.08 -13.68 0.49
N LEU A 95 11.91 -13.07 0.25
CA LEU A 95 11.80 -11.97 -0.71
C LEU A 95 12.56 -10.74 -0.24
N ALA A 96 12.51 -10.44 1.06
CA ALA A 96 13.27 -9.33 1.63
C ALA A 96 14.77 -9.51 1.39
N ARG A 97 15.29 -10.73 1.61
CA ARG A 97 16.70 -11.06 1.37
C ARG A 97 17.05 -10.97 -0.11
N ARG A 98 16.23 -11.55 -0.96
CA ARG A 98 16.50 -11.65 -2.41
C ARG A 98 16.52 -10.28 -3.08
N TYR A 99 15.59 -9.41 -2.73
CA TYR A 99 15.44 -8.10 -3.38
C TYR A 99 15.92 -6.93 -2.52
N ARG A 100 16.49 -7.21 -1.34
CA ARG A 100 16.99 -6.20 -0.41
C ARG A 100 15.91 -5.19 -0.03
N LEU A 101 14.72 -5.70 0.26
CA LEU A 101 13.58 -4.91 0.70
C LEU A 101 13.46 -5.00 2.22
N SER A 102 12.79 -4.02 2.82
CA SER A 102 12.30 -4.19 4.18
C SER A 102 11.28 -5.33 4.20
N ALA A 103 11.08 -5.95 5.36
CA ALA A 103 10.04 -6.96 5.49
C ALA A 103 8.64 -6.38 5.22
N TYR A 104 8.46 -5.09 5.52
CA TYR A 104 7.19 -4.39 5.25
C TYR A 104 6.92 -4.34 3.76
N ASP A 105 7.87 -3.85 2.96
CA ASP A 105 7.75 -3.81 1.50
C ASP A 105 7.64 -5.21 0.91
N ALA A 106 8.42 -6.16 1.42
CA ALA A 106 8.36 -7.54 0.95
C ALA A 106 7.00 -8.19 1.20
N SER A 107 6.27 -7.76 2.23
CA SER A 107 4.92 -8.30 2.50
C SER A 107 3.94 -7.97 1.38
N TYR A 108 4.06 -6.81 0.76
CA TYR A 108 3.23 -6.44 -0.39
C TYR A 108 3.58 -7.29 -1.61
N LEU A 109 4.87 -7.48 -1.87
CA LEU A 109 5.34 -8.30 -2.99
C LEU A 109 4.92 -9.76 -2.81
N GLU A 110 5.06 -10.31 -1.61
CA GLU A 110 4.65 -11.67 -1.29
C GLU A 110 3.16 -11.86 -1.58
N LEU A 111 2.35 -10.93 -1.15
CA LEU A 111 0.90 -10.98 -1.34
C LEU A 111 0.55 -10.98 -2.84
N ALA A 112 1.15 -10.09 -3.61
CA ALA A 112 0.90 -10.00 -5.05
C ALA A 112 1.31 -11.29 -5.77
N LEU A 113 2.44 -11.87 -5.40
CA LEU A 113 2.92 -13.12 -5.99
C LEU A 113 2.02 -14.29 -5.64
N ARG A 114 1.64 -14.40 -4.37
CA ARG A 114 0.80 -15.51 -3.90
C ARG A 114 -0.58 -15.49 -4.53
N GLU A 115 -1.16 -14.31 -4.68
CA GLU A 115 -2.49 -14.16 -5.26
C GLU A 115 -2.48 -14.05 -6.78
N GLY A 116 -1.31 -13.87 -7.40
CA GLY A 116 -1.18 -13.74 -8.84
C GLY A 116 -1.85 -12.49 -9.40
N ILE A 117 -1.79 -11.38 -8.68
CA ILE A 117 -2.45 -10.12 -9.06
C ILE A 117 -1.45 -8.97 -9.18
N PRO A 118 -1.80 -7.90 -9.91
CA PRO A 118 -0.93 -6.74 -10.03
C PRO A 118 -0.76 -6.01 -8.70
N MET A 119 0.26 -5.14 -8.64
CA MET A 119 0.54 -4.32 -7.47
C MET A 119 0.71 -2.86 -7.88
N ALA A 120 0.08 -1.96 -7.12
CA ALA A 120 0.21 -0.53 -7.29
C ALA A 120 1.11 0.03 -6.19
N THR A 121 2.22 0.66 -6.55
CA THR A 121 3.15 1.28 -5.62
C THR A 121 3.87 2.46 -6.28
N LEU A 122 4.25 3.45 -5.46
CA LEU A 122 5.09 4.57 -5.87
C LEU A 122 6.54 4.41 -5.41
N ASP A 123 6.84 3.35 -4.66
CA ASP A 123 8.20 3.06 -4.19
C ASP A 123 9.01 2.44 -5.34
N GLU A 124 10.11 3.10 -5.72
CA GLU A 124 10.92 2.67 -6.85
C GLU A 124 11.58 1.29 -6.62
N ASP A 125 12.05 1.03 -5.41
CA ASP A 125 12.69 -0.25 -5.11
C ASP A 125 11.68 -1.40 -5.17
N LEU A 126 10.48 -1.16 -4.66
CA LEU A 126 9.40 -2.14 -4.72
C LEU A 126 8.93 -2.36 -6.16
N GLN A 127 8.84 -1.30 -6.97
CA GLN A 127 8.53 -1.41 -8.40
C GLN A 127 9.54 -2.28 -9.13
N LYS A 128 10.84 -2.06 -8.89
CA LYS A 128 11.92 -2.85 -9.50
C LYS A 128 11.85 -4.31 -9.09
N ALA A 129 11.64 -4.57 -7.81
CA ALA A 129 11.51 -5.93 -7.30
C ALA A 129 10.30 -6.65 -7.91
N ALA A 130 9.18 -5.95 -8.02
CA ALA A 130 7.96 -6.50 -8.61
C ALA A 130 8.20 -6.91 -10.07
N ARG A 131 8.85 -6.05 -10.85
CA ARG A 131 9.17 -6.35 -12.25
C ARG A 131 10.08 -7.58 -12.36
N LYS A 132 11.12 -7.66 -11.54
CA LYS A 132 12.05 -8.79 -11.53
C LYS A 132 11.35 -10.10 -11.13
N ALA A 133 10.38 -10.01 -10.25
CA ALA A 133 9.62 -11.16 -9.77
C ALA A 133 8.46 -11.56 -10.69
N GLY A 134 8.18 -10.76 -11.73
CA GLY A 134 7.10 -11.04 -12.67
C GLY A 134 5.73 -10.52 -12.27
N VAL A 135 5.67 -9.59 -11.34
CA VAL A 135 4.43 -8.93 -10.91
C VAL A 135 4.21 -7.68 -11.77
N LYS A 136 2.98 -7.47 -12.21
CA LYS A 136 2.59 -6.26 -12.93
C LYS A 136 2.13 -5.17 -11.94
#